data_25b05cd888e60de7d08bce19ad35a6f1
#
_entry.id   25b05cd888e60de7d08bce19ad35a6f1
#
_cell.length_a   1.000
_cell.length_b   1.000
_cell.length_c   1.000
_cell.angle_alpha   90.00
_cell.angle_beta   90.00
_cell.angle_gamma   90.00
#
_symmetry.space_group_name_H-M   'P 1'
#
loop_
_entity.id
_entity.type
_entity.pdbx_description
1 polymer ?
#
loop_
_entity_poly.entity_id
_entity_poly.type
_entity_poly.pdbx_seq_one_letter_code
_entity_poly.pdbx_strand_id
1 'polypeptide(L)'
;YPMPNRNYSVMGLISAGGGISSSLNNPQVRLVRGRQIYGTSIDRLLNSPQLDTLLRGGDRVFVEEDERYFLSFGATGKEDLHIFSKDEMSAMDAMSISGGFQDTRADPQGLLVLREYDPAAIAPGHRGPRHQRVVFTLDLTSADGLFSARKFQINPGDLLIATESPINDALTISN
;
A
#
# COMPACT_ATOMS: atom_id res chain seq x y z
N TYR A 1 -9.43 9.56 -28.49
CA TYR A 1 -8.31 10.26 -29.12
C TYR A 1 -7.85 9.52 -30.37
N PRO A 2 -7.66 10.18 -31.50
CA PRO A 2 -7.05 9.57 -32.68
C PRO A 2 -5.57 9.28 -32.38
N MET A 3 -5.12 8.05 -32.65
CA MET A 3 -3.71 7.69 -32.51
C MET A 3 -2.90 8.28 -33.67
N PRO A 4 -1.91 9.15 -33.40
CA PRO A 4 -1.17 9.85 -34.46
C PRO A 4 -0.24 8.92 -35.26
N ASN A 5 0.16 7.79 -34.68
CA ASN A 5 1.00 6.78 -35.31
C ASN A 5 0.85 5.41 -34.62
N ARG A 6 1.52 4.37 -35.18
CA ARG A 6 1.47 2.99 -34.64
C ARG A 6 2.26 2.79 -33.34
N ASN A 7 3.12 3.74 -32.98
CA ASN A 7 3.96 3.68 -31.79
C ASN A 7 3.41 4.55 -30.64
N TYR A 8 2.10 4.75 -30.63
CA TYR A 8 1.46 5.57 -29.62
C TYR A 8 1.32 4.78 -28.32
N SER A 9 1.91 5.28 -27.25
CA SER A 9 1.99 4.60 -25.97
C SER A 9 0.96 5.11 -24.95
N VAL A 10 0.85 4.42 -23.83
CA VAL A 10 0.01 4.84 -22.70
C VAL A 10 0.41 6.23 -22.20
N MET A 11 1.71 6.50 -22.01
CA MET A 11 2.18 7.82 -21.60
C MET A 11 1.93 8.89 -22.66
N GLY A 12 2.07 8.53 -23.95
CA GLY A 12 1.72 9.41 -25.06
C GLY A 12 0.25 9.84 -25.01
N LEU A 13 -0.66 8.90 -24.73
CA LEU A 13 -2.10 9.19 -24.58
C LEU A 13 -2.37 10.10 -23.38
N ILE A 14 -1.79 9.77 -22.21
CA ILE A 14 -1.94 10.57 -21.00
C ILE A 14 -1.47 12.01 -21.24
N SER A 15 -0.31 12.18 -21.86
CA SER A 15 0.23 13.50 -22.17
C SER A 15 -0.68 14.29 -23.14
N ALA A 16 -1.21 13.64 -24.17
CA ALA A 16 -2.15 14.26 -25.11
C ALA A 16 -3.50 14.59 -24.46
N GLY A 17 -3.89 13.85 -23.42
CA GLY A 17 -5.09 14.07 -22.62
C GLY A 17 -5.00 15.22 -21.62
N GLY A 18 -3.83 15.87 -21.52
CA GLY A 18 -3.60 16.97 -20.57
C GLY A 18 -2.74 16.58 -19.38
N GLY A 19 -2.19 15.36 -19.37
CA GLY A 19 -1.31 14.88 -18.30
C GLY A 19 -2.07 14.29 -17.13
N ILE A 20 -1.46 14.32 -15.96
CA ILE A 20 -1.97 13.76 -14.71
C ILE A 20 -2.33 14.90 -13.77
N SER A 21 -3.53 14.87 -13.20
CA SER A 21 -3.92 15.88 -12.21
C SER A 21 -3.06 15.77 -10.97
N SER A 22 -2.53 16.90 -10.51
CA SER A 22 -1.78 17.00 -9.27
C SER A 22 -2.64 16.80 -8.00
N SER A 23 -3.96 16.74 -8.16
CA SER A 23 -4.89 16.46 -7.05
C SER A 23 -5.00 14.98 -6.73
N LEU A 24 -4.55 14.08 -7.62
CA LEU A 24 -4.60 12.64 -7.39
C LEU A 24 -3.48 12.20 -6.46
N ASN A 25 -3.83 11.48 -5.41
CA ASN A 25 -2.89 10.86 -4.49
C ASN A 25 -2.44 9.50 -5.04
N ASN A 26 -1.12 9.30 -5.19
CA ASN A 26 -0.52 8.08 -5.74
C ASN A 26 -1.22 7.57 -7.01
N PRO A 27 -1.28 8.37 -8.11
CA PRO A 27 -2.12 8.07 -9.26
C PRO A 27 -1.77 6.73 -9.90
N GLN A 28 -2.80 5.95 -10.20
CA GLN A 28 -2.73 4.63 -10.82
C GLN A 28 -3.22 4.72 -12.27
N VAL A 29 -2.54 4.01 -13.16
CA VAL A 29 -2.96 3.84 -14.55
C VAL A 29 -3.54 2.45 -14.74
N ARG A 30 -4.72 2.39 -15.35
CA ARG A 30 -5.37 1.15 -15.72
C ARG A 30 -5.63 1.11 -17.22
N LEU A 31 -5.01 0.15 -17.90
CA LEU A 31 -5.24 -0.13 -19.32
C LEU A 31 -6.21 -1.30 -19.46
N VAL A 32 -7.35 -1.05 -20.08
CA VAL A 32 -8.33 -2.08 -20.42
C VAL A 32 -8.23 -2.42 -21.90
N ARG A 33 -7.84 -3.66 -22.18
CA ARG A 33 -7.68 -4.22 -23.53
C ARG A 33 -8.57 -5.43 -23.71
N GLY A 34 -9.67 -5.29 -24.41
CA GLY A 34 -10.67 -6.34 -24.49
C GLY A 34 -11.23 -6.70 -23.12
N ARG A 35 -10.96 -7.93 -22.67
CA ARG A 35 -11.36 -8.41 -21.31
C ARG A 35 -10.22 -8.35 -20.29
N GLN A 36 -9.03 -7.97 -20.70
CA GLN A 36 -7.86 -7.91 -19.83
C GLN A 36 -7.69 -6.51 -19.25
N ILE A 37 -7.28 -6.46 -17.98
CA ILE A 37 -6.99 -5.24 -17.25
C ILE A 37 -5.53 -5.31 -16.80
N TYR A 38 -4.77 -4.29 -17.12
CA TYR A 38 -3.40 -4.08 -16.70
C TYR A 38 -3.34 -2.81 -15.86
N GLY A 39 -2.62 -2.84 -14.76
CA GLY A 39 -2.52 -1.70 -13.85
C GLY A 39 -1.10 -1.49 -13.36
N THR A 40 -0.72 -0.24 -13.17
CA THR A 40 0.53 0.16 -12.52
C THR A 40 0.40 1.59 -12.00
N SER A 41 1.23 1.99 -11.04
CA SER A 41 1.28 3.39 -10.66
C SER A 41 1.96 4.25 -11.73
N ILE A 42 1.64 5.54 -11.75
CA ILE A 42 2.34 6.52 -12.59
C ILE A 42 3.81 6.58 -12.23
N ASP A 43 4.14 6.55 -10.94
CA ASP A 43 5.55 6.60 -10.49
C ASP A 43 6.34 5.41 -11.06
N ARG A 44 5.78 4.21 -10.98
CA ARG A 44 6.41 3.01 -11.56
C ARG A 44 6.51 3.07 -13.07
N LEU A 45 5.49 3.61 -13.75
CA LEU A 45 5.48 3.78 -15.21
C LEU A 45 6.56 4.78 -15.68
N LEU A 46 6.76 5.86 -14.93
CA LEU A 46 7.80 6.86 -15.21
C LEU A 46 9.22 6.32 -14.97
N ASN A 47 9.40 5.53 -13.91
CA ASN A 47 10.70 4.96 -13.53
C ASN A 47 11.06 3.69 -14.31
N SER A 48 10.12 3.11 -15.06
CA SER A 48 10.30 1.85 -15.79
C SER A 48 9.74 1.95 -17.21
N PRO A 49 10.47 2.53 -18.16
CA PRO A 49 9.99 2.77 -19.54
C PRO A 49 9.48 1.51 -20.26
N GLN A 50 9.96 0.33 -19.88
CA GLN A 50 9.49 -0.97 -20.42
C GLN A 50 8.02 -1.26 -20.09
N LEU A 51 7.42 -0.58 -19.12
CA LEU A 51 6.00 -0.70 -18.77
C LEU A 51 5.12 0.18 -19.66
N ASP A 52 5.70 1.16 -20.37
CA ASP A 52 4.97 2.06 -21.27
C ASP A 52 4.51 1.33 -22.53
N THR A 53 3.41 0.64 -22.41
CA THR A 53 2.86 -0.24 -23.42
C THR A 53 2.29 0.52 -24.60
N LEU A 54 2.54 0.02 -25.82
CA LEU A 54 1.92 0.54 -27.05
C LEU A 54 0.42 0.25 -27.06
N LEU A 55 -0.35 1.27 -27.41
CA LEU A 55 -1.81 1.20 -27.50
C LEU A 55 -2.28 0.52 -28.80
N ARG A 56 -3.46 -0.06 -28.73
CA ARG A 56 -4.17 -0.66 -29.86
C ARG A 56 -5.56 -0.02 -29.98
N GLY A 57 -6.14 -0.07 -31.17
CA GLY A 57 -7.52 0.39 -31.36
C GLY A 57 -8.48 -0.32 -30.41
N GLY A 58 -9.31 0.45 -29.72
CA GLY A 58 -10.26 -0.05 -28.72
C GLY A 58 -9.73 -0.15 -27.30
N ASP A 59 -8.44 0.13 -27.06
CA ASP A 59 -7.90 0.24 -25.70
C ASP A 59 -8.52 1.43 -24.97
N ARG A 60 -8.73 1.27 -23.66
CA ARG A 60 -9.17 2.35 -22.77
C ARG A 60 -8.14 2.52 -21.65
N VAL A 61 -7.73 3.74 -21.42
CA VAL A 61 -6.79 4.11 -20.36
C VAL A 61 -7.52 4.97 -19.35
N PHE A 62 -7.43 4.60 -18.10
CA PHE A 62 -7.95 5.35 -16.97
C PHE A 62 -6.78 5.77 -16.09
N VAL A 63 -6.83 7.00 -15.58
CA VAL A 63 -5.94 7.48 -14.53
C VAL A 63 -6.80 7.77 -13.32
N GLU A 64 -6.55 7.08 -12.24
CA GLU A 64 -7.40 7.06 -11.05
C GLU A 64 -6.52 7.28 -9.81
N GLU A 65 -7.12 7.74 -8.73
CA GLU A 65 -6.46 7.81 -7.43
C GLU A 65 -6.26 6.38 -6.87
N ASP A 66 -5.23 6.19 -6.06
CA ASP A 66 -5.06 4.96 -5.30
C ASP A 66 -6.10 4.90 -4.18
N GLU A 67 -6.99 3.91 -4.21
CA GLU A 67 -8.04 3.72 -3.21
C GLU A 67 -7.62 2.77 -2.07
N ARG A 68 -6.39 2.25 -2.10
CA ARG A 68 -5.89 1.38 -1.02
C ARG A 68 -5.75 2.18 0.26
N TYR A 69 -6.12 1.57 1.36
CA TYR A 69 -6.08 2.20 2.68
C TYR A 69 -5.62 1.24 3.77
N PHE A 70 -5.20 1.79 4.88
CA PHE A 70 -5.03 1.11 6.16
C PHE A 70 -5.73 1.91 7.26
N LEU A 71 -5.93 1.27 8.40
CA LEU A 71 -6.54 1.89 9.57
C LEU A 71 -5.49 2.06 10.67
N SER A 72 -5.58 3.11 11.45
CA SER A 72 -4.78 3.30 12.66
C SER A 72 -5.65 3.45 13.90
N PHE A 73 -5.16 2.90 15.02
CA PHE A 73 -5.84 2.93 16.32
C PHE A 73 -4.84 3.01 17.48
N GLY A 74 -5.29 3.48 18.65
CA GLY A 74 -4.49 3.52 19.87
C GLY A 74 -3.53 4.71 19.94
N ALA A 75 -2.31 4.50 20.42
CA ALA A 75 -1.29 5.53 20.64
C ALA A 75 -0.69 6.13 19.34
N THR A 76 -1.39 6.05 18.21
CA THR A 76 -0.95 6.63 16.94
C THR A 76 -1.20 8.14 16.83
N GLY A 77 -1.88 8.75 17.79
CA GLY A 77 -2.26 10.18 17.74
C GLY A 77 -3.51 10.48 16.89
N LYS A 78 -3.83 9.63 15.90
CA LYS A 78 -5.06 9.68 15.11
C LYS A 78 -5.63 8.30 14.89
N GLU A 79 -6.88 8.14 15.30
CA GLU A 79 -7.70 6.97 14.93
C GLU A 79 -8.42 7.33 13.63
N ASP A 80 -7.91 6.82 12.50
CA ASP A 80 -8.41 7.25 11.20
C ASP A 80 -8.15 6.19 10.10
N LEU A 81 -8.79 6.42 8.96
CA LEU A 81 -8.51 5.74 7.71
C LEU A 81 -7.48 6.55 6.93
N HIS A 82 -6.40 5.90 6.52
CA HIS A 82 -5.30 6.51 5.78
C HIS A 82 -5.17 5.88 4.40
N ILE A 83 -5.26 6.70 3.35
CA ILE A 83 -5.04 6.26 1.96
C ILE A 83 -3.54 6.08 1.73
N PHE A 84 -3.16 5.09 0.92
CA PHE A 84 -1.78 4.87 0.52
C PHE A 84 -1.27 6.05 -0.31
N SER A 85 -0.21 6.69 0.18
CA SER A 85 0.42 7.83 -0.50
C SER A 85 1.51 7.42 -1.51
N LYS A 86 1.85 6.13 -1.55
CA LYS A 86 2.84 5.51 -2.45
C LYS A 86 2.56 4.03 -2.62
N ASP A 87 3.18 3.39 -3.61
CA ASP A 87 2.93 1.98 -3.95
C ASP A 87 3.22 1.01 -2.82
N GLU A 88 4.31 1.21 -2.12
CA GLU A 88 4.76 0.38 -1.01
C GLU A 88 4.93 1.24 0.23
N MET A 89 4.25 0.87 1.31
CA MET A 89 4.30 1.57 2.58
C MET A 89 4.83 0.64 3.66
N SER A 90 5.89 1.06 4.33
CA SER A 90 6.38 0.35 5.51
C SER A 90 5.53 0.67 6.75
N ALA A 91 5.66 -0.15 7.80
CA ALA A 91 5.04 0.12 9.09
C ALA A 91 5.50 1.46 9.68
N MET A 92 6.76 1.86 9.45
CA MET A 92 7.28 3.17 9.86
C MET A 92 6.64 4.32 9.07
N ASP A 93 6.43 4.16 7.75
CA ASP A 93 5.71 5.16 6.95
C ASP A 93 4.28 5.35 7.48
N ALA A 94 3.59 4.25 7.71
CA ALA A 94 2.22 4.26 8.21
C ALA A 94 2.11 4.91 9.60
N MET A 95 3.05 4.59 10.50
CA MET A 95 3.15 5.25 11.81
C MET A 95 3.35 6.77 11.67
N SER A 96 4.23 7.20 10.77
CA SER A 96 4.50 8.63 10.54
C SER A 96 3.27 9.38 10.04
N ILE A 97 2.49 8.77 9.15
CA ILE A 97 1.26 9.35 8.59
C ILE A 97 0.16 9.44 9.66
N SER A 98 0.04 8.41 10.51
CA SER A 98 -0.95 8.38 11.60
C SER A 98 -0.59 9.26 12.80
N GLY A 99 0.53 9.98 12.73
CA GLY A 99 0.91 10.96 13.76
C GLY A 99 1.64 10.38 14.97
N GLY A 100 2.00 9.10 14.95
CA GLY A 100 2.59 8.38 16.08
C GLY A 100 3.92 8.92 16.61
N PHE A 101 4.59 9.81 15.85
CA PHE A 101 5.83 10.47 16.29
C PHE A 101 5.67 11.99 16.53
N GLN A 102 4.48 12.55 16.34
CA GLN A 102 4.25 13.99 16.44
C GLN A 102 3.63 14.41 17.76
N ASP A 103 2.99 13.51 18.49
CA ASP A 103 2.46 13.80 19.81
C ASP A 103 3.55 13.56 20.87
N THR A 104 4.01 14.63 21.51
CA THR A 104 4.98 14.58 22.61
C THR A 104 4.49 13.79 23.83
N ARG A 105 3.24 13.34 23.83
CA ARG A 105 2.64 12.50 24.87
C ARG A 105 2.61 11.02 24.54
N ALA A 106 2.77 10.66 23.27
CA ALA A 106 2.81 9.26 22.83
C ALA A 106 4.26 8.82 22.68
N ASP A 107 4.66 7.84 23.49
CA ASP A 107 5.91 7.09 23.33
C ASP A 107 5.57 5.67 22.88
N PRO A 108 5.32 5.45 21.59
CA PRO A 108 4.91 4.13 21.10
C PRO A 108 6.06 3.16 21.24
N GLN A 109 5.90 2.18 22.14
CA GLN A 109 6.90 1.15 22.42
C GLN A 109 6.70 -0.09 21.57
N GLY A 110 5.50 -0.26 20.99
CA GLY A 110 5.20 -1.40 20.14
C GLY A 110 4.15 -1.08 19.08
N LEU A 111 4.17 -1.85 18.02
CA LEU A 111 3.18 -1.77 16.95
C LEU A 111 2.62 -3.17 16.67
N LEU A 112 1.30 -3.28 16.73
CA LEU A 112 0.57 -4.45 16.25
C LEU A 112 0.04 -4.15 14.85
N VAL A 113 0.22 -5.10 13.93
CA VAL A 113 -0.41 -5.06 12.60
C VAL A 113 -1.36 -6.26 12.49
N LEU A 114 -2.65 -5.98 12.48
CA LEU A 114 -3.70 -6.98 12.33
C LEU A 114 -4.03 -7.11 10.84
N ARG A 115 -3.82 -8.29 10.30
CA ARG A 115 -4.04 -8.58 8.88
C ARG A 115 -5.00 -9.74 8.70
N GLU A 116 -5.97 -9.56 7.82
CA GLU A 116 -6.86 -10.62 7.38
C GLU A 116 -6.52 -11.02 5.94
N TYR A 117 -6.29 -12.31 5.73
CA TYR A 117 -6.00 -12.90 4.43
C TYR A 117 -7.27 -13.48 3.81
N ASP A 118 -7.37 -13.41 2.50
CA ASP A 118 -8.40 -14.14 1.77
C ASP A 118 -8.32 -15.65 2.10
N PRO A 119 -9.43 -16.32 2.43
CA PRO A 119 -9.45 -17.77 2.65
C PRO A 119 -8.81 -18.57 1.53
N ALA A 120 -8.90 -18.10 0.28
CA ALA A 120 -8.27 -18.74 -0.87
C ALA A 120 -6.74 -18.66 -0.87
N ALA A 121 -6.14 -17.72 -0.12
CA ALA A 121 -4.69 -17.61 0.05
C ALA A 121 -4.13 -18.61 1.07
N ILE A 122 -4.99 -19.29 1.84
CA ILE A 122 -4.62 -20.25 2.88
C ILE A 122 -4.68 -21.64 2.28
N ALA A 123 -3.57 -22.09 1.69
CA ALA A 123 -3.51 -23.44 1.10
C ALA A 123 -2.49 -24.31 1.84
N PRO A 124 -2.86 -25.56 2.23
CA PRO A 124 -1.93 -26.49 2.83
C PRO A 124 -0.74 -26.78 1.90
N GLY A 125 0.48 -26.71 2.43
CA GLY A 125 1.71 -27.01 1.70
C GLY A 125 2.29 -25.87 0.85
N HIS A 126 1.65 -24.70 0.78
CA HIS A 126 2.18 -23.51 0.13
C HIS A 126 2.97 -22.59 1.07
N ARG A 127 3.91 -21.81 0.51
CA ARG A 127 4.57 -20.72 1.22
C ARG A 127 3.57 -19.57 1.31
N GLY A 128 2.86 -19.44 2.42
CA GLY A 128 1.84 -18.41 2.61
C GLY A 128 1.36 -18.36 4.06
N PRO A 129 0.36 -17.54 4.34
CA PRO A 129 -0.23 -17.47 5.67
C PRO A 129 -0.86 -18.80 6.05
N ARG A 130 -0.68 -19.19 7.31
CA ARG A 130 -1.27 -20.43 7.84
C ARG A 130 -2.67 -20.21 8.44
N HIS A 131 -2.99 -18.96 8.75
CA HIS A 131 -4.23 -18.54 9.36
C HIS A 131 -4.80 -17.34 8.61
N GLN A 132 -6.12 -17.25 8.56
CA GLN A 132 -6.82 -16.14 7.93
C GLN A 132 -6.53 -14.82 8.67
N ARG A 133 -6.46 -14.85 9.99
CA ARG A 133 -6.18 -13.70 10.83
C ARG A 133 -4.80 -13.84 11.44
N VAL A 134 -3.95 -12.86 11.24
CA VAL A 134 -2.58 -12.84 11.75
C VAL A 134 -2.32 -11.50 12.42
N VAL A 135 -1.70 -11.56 13.59
CA VAL A 135 -1.19 -10.37 14.28
C VAL A 135 0.33 -10.39 14.17
N PHE A 136 0.88 -9.36 13.57
CA PHE A 136 2.32 -9.11 13.59
C PHE A 136 2.64 -8.13 14.71
N THR A 137 3.71 -8.43 15.45
CA THR A 137 4.20 -7.57 16.54
C THR A 137 5.55 -7.00 16.15
N LEU A 138 5.70 -5.68 16.28
CA LEU A 138 6.95 -4.96 16.01
C LEU A 138 7.34 -4.22 17.28
N ASP A 139 8.51 -4.57 17.83
CA ASP A 139 9.10 -3.89 18.98
C ASP A 139 9.77 -2.59 18.53
N LEU A 140 9.28 -1.45 18.98
CA LEU A 140 9.83 -0.16 18.62
C LEU A 140 10.87 0.36 19.64
N THR A 141 11.16 -0.41 20.69
CA THR A 141 12.15 -0.04 21.71
C THR A 141 13.58 -0.45 21.36
N SER A 142 13.72 -1.38 20.42
CA SER A 142 15.01 -1.92 19.98
C SER A 142 15.40 -1.46 18.58
N ALA A 143 16.71 -1.37 18.31
CA ALA A 143 17.20 -1.04 16.98
C ALA A 143 16.76 -2.08 15.92
N ASP A 144 16.78 -3.36 16.26
CA ASP A 144 16.36 -4.45 15.37
C ASP A 144 14.85 -4.38 15.06
N GLY A 145 14.06 -4.04 16.04
CA GLY A 145 12.63 -3.82 15.89
C GLY A 145 12.32 -2.63 14.98
N LEU A 146 13.05 -1.52 15.13
CA LEU A 146 12.93 -0.35 14.26
C LEU A 146 13.34 -0.67 12.81
N PHE A 147 14.43 -1.42 12.60
CA PHE A 147 14.81 -1.90 11.27
C PHE A 147 13.75 -2.84 10.69
N SER A 148 13.16 -3.69 11.51
CA SER A 148 12.07 -4.58 11.10
C SER A 148 10.82 -3.78 10.68
N ALA A 149 10.40 -2.81 11.48
CA ALA A 149 9.26 -1.94 11.17
C ALA A 149 9.48 -1.13 9.89
N ARG A 150 10.71 -0.71 9.61
CA ARG A 150 11.07 -0.02 8.37
C ARG A 150 10.98 -0.90 7.12
N LYS A 151 11.16 -2.22 7.27
CA LYS A 151 11.08 -3.19 6.17
C LYS A 151 9.72 -3.88 6.05
N PHE A 152 8.95 -3.90 7.13
CA PHE A 152 7.65 -4.54 7.16
C PHE A 152 6.67 -3.76 6.28
N GLN A 153 6.13 -4.41 5.26
CA GLN A 153 5.18 -3.80 4.32
C GLN A 153 3.75 -3.89 4.87
N ILE A 154 3.08 -2.76 4.90
CA ILE A 154 1.65 -2.66 5.20
C ILE A 154 0.86 -3.09 3.96
N ASN A 155 -0.16 -3.91 4.17
CA ASN A 155 -1.08 -4.30 3.11
C ASN A 155 -2.38 -3.48 3.18
N PRO A 156 -3.08 -3.33 2.05
CA PRO A 156 -4.41 -2.72 2.05
C PRO A 156 -5.35 -3.44 3.02
N GLY A 157 -6.05 -2.67 3.84
CA GLY A 157 -6.97 -3.19 4.86
C GLY A 157 -6.33 -3.59 6.19
N ASP A 158 -5.01 -3.44 6.36
CA ASP A 158 -4.37 -3.67 7.65
C ASP A 158 -4.89 -2.68 8.71
N LEU A 159 -4.99 -3.16 9.95
CA LEU A 159 -5.23 -2.32 11.12
C LEU A 159 -3.94 -2.23 11.95
N LEU A 160 -3.46 -1.01 12.13
CA LEU A 160 -2.29 -0.68 12.95
C LEU A 160 -2.74 -0.24 14.33
N ILE A 161 -2.17 -0.85 15.36
CA ILE A 161 -2.40 -0.46 16.76
C ILE A 161 -1.06 -0.15 17.42
N ALA A 162 -0.83 1.10 17.75
CA ALA A 162 0.33 1.49 18.54
C ALA A 162 0.05 1.33 20.03
N THR A 163 1.03 0.81 20.77
CA THR A 163 0.96 0.58 22.20
C THR A 163 1.99 1.41 22.95
N GLU A 164 1.63 1.94 24.11
CA GLU A 164 2.54 2.68 25.01
C GLU A 164 3.36 1.73 25.91
N SER A 165 3.09 0.44 25.87
CA SER A 165 3.81 -0.57 26.63
C SER A 165 4.60 -1.46 25.68
N PRO A 166 5.79 -1.96 26.12
CA PRO A 166 6.53 -2.96 25.35
C PRO A 166 5.65 -4.17 25.06
N ILE A 167 5.72 -4.66 23.83
CA ILE A 167 5.05 -5.91 23.46
C ILE A 167 5.94 -7.05 23.97
N ASN A 168 5.64 -7.55 25.16
CA ASN A 168 6.24 -8.79 25.63
C ASN A 168 5.63 -9.95 24.83
N ASP A 169 6.41 -11.03 24.58
CA ASP A 169 6.12 -12.20 23.72
C ASP A 169 4.81 -12.99 24.00
N ALA A 170 3.86 -12.44 24.72
CA ALA A 170 2.72 -13.13 25.31
C ALA A 170 1.36 -12.83 24.69
N LEU A 171 1.27 -12.40 23.43
CA LEU A 171 -0.02 -12.37 22.72
C LEU A 171 -0.18 -13.62 21.84
N THR A 172 -0.22 -14.80 22.49
CA THR A 172 -0.83 -15.98 21.86
C THR A 172 -2.34 -15.78 21.89
N ILE A 173 -2.91 -15.33 20.80
CA ILE A 173 -4.37 -15.35 20.61
C ILE A 173 -4.72 -16.82 20.35
N SER A 174 -5.12 -17.53 21.39
CA SER A 174 -5.77 -18.84 21.25
C SER A 174 -7.17 -18.63 20.71
N ASN A 175 -7.52 -19.36 19.68
CA ASN A 175 -8.90 -19.58 19.26
C ASN A 175 -9.62 -20.46 20.25
#